data_d96728c265c705ccfa07ab31937aeed0
#
_entry.id   d96728c265c705ccfa07ab31937aeed0
#
_cell.length_a   1.000
_cell.length_b   1.000
_cell.length_c   1.000
_cell.angle_alpha   90.00
_cell.angle_beta   90.00
_cell.angle_gamma   90.00
#
_symmetry.space_group_name_H-M   'P 1'
#
loop_
_entity.id
_entity.type
_entity.pdbx_description
1 polymer ?
#
loop_
_entity_poly.entity_id
_entity_poly.type
_entity_poly.pdbx_seq_one_letter_code
_entity_poly.pdbx_strand_id
1 'polypeptide(L)'
;MILSALGSCQKDVILEDNTESGITHDSLIQLLDAEWKFKAPEYSDDVFYALNNWEEWRMMINNLEKKPAKSISAYQKKVSDLLNQIESLPETLPEGFQNQAILSRINLLKTHAPTLDMLLELNPIPYKETLPYFNLIQKDIRSIANQFQEVITKKNIPIESGEEQVRISVDTVRRAQINAIPTE
;
A
#
# COMPACT_ATOMS: atom_id res chain seq x y z
N MET A 1 1.49 -4.48 -80.96
CA MET A 1 1.55 -3.58 -79.77
C MET A 1 0.61 -4.17 -78.72
N ILE A 2 1.16 -4.86 -77.74
CA ILE A 2 0.40 -5.45 -76.63
C ILE A 2 0.72 -4.63 -75.38
N LEU A 3 -0.30 -3.95 -74.86
CA LEU A 3 -0.19 -3.10 -73.66
C LEU A 3 -0.60 -3.96 -72.49
N SER A 4 0.37 -4.40 -71.68
CA SER A 4 0.15 -5.12 -70.38
C SER A 4 -0.10 -4.12 -69.27
N ALA A 5 -1.35 -4.07 -68.78
CA ALA A 5 -1.72 -3.34 -67.61
C ALA A 5 -1.39 -4.19 -66.34
N LEU A 6 -0.38 -3.78 -65.58
CA LEU A 6 -0.08 -4.32 -64.26
C LEU A 6 -1.02 -3.68 -63.25
N GLY A 7 -2.04 -4.39 -62.81
CA GLY A 7 -2.88 -4.02 -61.69
C GLY A 7 -2.10 -4.21 -60.37
N SER A 8 -1.68 -3.14 -59.76
CA SER A 8 -1.15 -3.13 -58.40
C SER A 8 -2.29 -3.26 -57.41
N CYS A 9 -2.47 -4.43 -56.82
CA CYS A 9 -3.28 -4.62 -55.64
C CYS A 9 -2.55 -4.01 -54.46
N GLN A 10 -2.89 -2.78 -54.08
CA GLN A 10 -2.53 -2.18 -52.81
C GLN A 10 -3.43 -2.83 -51.76
N LYS A 11 -2.86 -3.78 -51.02
CA LYS A 11 -3.47 -4.27 -49.77
C LYS A 11 -3.40 -3.15 -48.79
N ASP A 12 -4.53 -2.50 -48.51
CA ASP A 12 -4.68 -1.68 -47.33
C ASP A 12 -4.46 -2.58 -46.12
N VAL A 13 -3.26 -2.44 -45.52
CA VAL A 13 -3.00 -2.96 -44.17
C VAL A 13 -3.86 -2.11 -43.25
N ILE A 14 -5.04 -2.62 -42.95
CA ILE A 14 -5.80 -2.15 -41.81
C ILE A 14 -4.90 -2.47 -40.60
N LEU A 15 -4.17 -1.47 -40.13
CA LEU A 15 -3.61 -1.49 -38.79
C LEU A 15 -4.82 -1.62 -37.90
N GLU A 16 -5.10 -2.85 -37.44
CA GLU A 16 -5.96 -3.02 -36.25
C GLU A 16 -5.33 -2.20 -35.15
N ASP A 17 -5.92 -1.04 -34.94
CA ASP A 17 -5.65 -0.19 -33.78
C ASP A 17 -6.08 -1.01 -32.55
N ASN A 18 -5.13 -1.78 -32.00
CA ASN A 18 -5.25 -2.45 -30.71
C ASN A 18 -5.23 -1.40 -29.61
N THR A 19 -6.06 -0.39 -29.73
CA THR A 19 -6.40 0.50 -28.63
C THR A 19 -7.29 -0.29 -27.68
N GLU A 20 -6.70 -0.89 -26.65
CA GLU A 20 -7.40 -1.41 -25.46
C GLU A 20 -8.19 -0.32 -24.70
N SER A 21 -8.27 0.88 -25.22
CA SER A 21 -8.99 2.02 -24.67
C SER A 21 -10.34 2.25 -25.34
N GLY A 22 -11.18 1.21 -25.35
CA GLY A 22 -12.58 1.33 -25.81
C GLY A 22 -13.50 2.12 -24.88
N ILE A 23 -12.98 2.87 -23.90
CA ILE A 23 -13.79 3.68 -22.97
C ILE A 23 -13.52 5.17 -23.18
N THR A 24 -14.58 5.98 -23.03
CA THR A 24 -14.46 7.44 -23.08
C THR A 24 -13.77 7.97 -21.82
N HIS A 25 -13.20 9.17 -21.91
CA HIS A 25 -12.60 9.88 -20.79
C HIS A 25 -13.58 9.99 -19.59
N ASP A 26 -14.84 10.33 -19.85
CA ASP A 26 -15.87 10.43 -18.80
C ASP A 26 -16.18 9.08 -18.15
N SER A 27 -16.21 8.01 -18.95
CA SER A 27 -16.40 6.65 -18.42
C SER A 27 -15.23 6.22 -17.53
N LEU A 28 -13.99 6.56 -17.91
CA LEU A 28 -12.82 6.29 -17.09
C LEU A 28 -12.91 7.02 -15.74
N ILE A 29 -13.26 8.31 -15.74
CA ILE A 29 -13.44 9.06 -14.49
C ILE A 29 -14.52 8.45 -13.61
N GLN A 30 -15.64 7.99 -14.18
CA GLN A 30 -16.69 7.31 -13.42
C GLN A 30 -16.19 6.01 -12.79
N LEU A 31 -15.37 5.22 -13.49
CA LEU A 31 -14.76 4.00 -12.94
C LEU A 31 -13.79 4.32 -11.80
N LEU A 32 -12.91 5.31 -11.96
CA LEU A 32 -12.00 5.76 -10.90
C LEU A 32 -12.78 6.25 -9.68
N ASP A 33 -13.85 7.04 -9.88
CA ASP A 33 -14.70 7.52 -8.78
C ASP A 33 -15.44 6.38 -8.07
N ALA A 34 -15.88 5.37 -8.81
CA ALA A 34 -16.54 4.19 -8.26
C ALA A 34 -15.60 3.32 -7.43
N GLU A 35 -14.32 3.24 -7.79
CA GLU A 35 -13.31 2.46 -7.05
C GLU A 35 -12.66 3.25 -5.91
N TRP A 36 -12.74 4.56 -5.89
CA TRP A 36 -12.26 5.37 -4.76
C TRP A 36 -13.17 5.22 -3.54
N LYS A 37 -12.97 4.11 -2.80
CA LYS A 37 -13.80 3.71 -1.63
C LYS A 37 -13.00 3.72 -0.33
N PHE A 38 -11.98 4.56 -0.24
CA PHE A 38 -11.16 4.63 0.95
C PHE A 38 -11.98 5.08 2.17
N LYS A 39 -11.83 4.32 3.25
CA LYS A 39 -12.45 4.59 4.55
C LYS A 39 -11.38 4.48 5.62
N ALA A 40 -11.44 5.37 6.61
CA ALA A 40 -10.60 5.26 7.78
C ALA A 40 -10.78 3.87 8.43
N PRO A 41 -9.70 3.25 8.90
CA PRO A 41 -9.79 2.06 9.71
C PRO A 41 -10.49 2.36 11.05
N GLU A 42 -11.26 1.40 11.53
CA GLU A 42 -11.83 1.45 12.87
C GLU A 42 -10.80 0.93 13.87
N TYR A 43 -10.69 1.61 15.01
CA TYR A 43 -9.77 1.27 16.09
C TYR A 43 -10.51 1.13 17.41
N SER A 44 -9.95 0.32 18.33
CA SER A 44 -10.31 0.45 19.75
C SER A 44 -9.79 1.80 20.29
N ASP A 45 -10.39 2.24 21.40
CA ASP A 45 -9.97 3.49 22.06
C ASP A 45 -8.48 3.48 22.39
N ASP A 46 -7.94 2.36 22.87
CA ASP A 46 -6.52 2.21 23.20
C ASP A 46 -5.62 2.44 21.99
N VAL A 47 -5.97 1.88 20.82
CA VAL A 47 -5.22 2.11 19.58
C VAL A 47 -5.37 3.54 19.12
N PHE A 48 -6.59 4.09 19.18
CA PHE A 48 -6.85 5.48 18.81
C PHE A 48 -5.97 6.44 19.63
N TYR A 49 -5.92 6.30 20.96
CA TYR A 49 -5.07 7.13 21.81
C TYR A 49 -3.58 6.93 21.53
N ALA A 50 -3.14 5.70 21.27
CA ALA A 50 -1.75 5.39 20.98
C ALA A 50 -1.26 6.00 19.65
N LEU A 51 -2.16 6.12 18.65
CA LEU A 51 -1.87 6.70 17.33
C LEU A 51 -2.20 8.21 17.23
N ASN A 52 -2.80 8.78 18.27
CA ASN A 52 -3.33 10.16 18.22
C ASN A 52 -2.26 11.21 17.85
N ASN A 53 -1.03 11.00 18.29
CA ASN A 53 0.10 11.92 18.05
C ASN A 53 0.90 11.56 16.78
N TRP A 54 0.53 10.51 16.06
CA TRP A 54 1.17 10.16 14.80
C TRP A 54 0.51 10.92 13.64
N GLU A 55 1.03 12.10 13.38
CA GLU A 55 0.45 13.05 12.44
C GLU A 55 0.47 12.52 11.01
N GLU A 56 1.56 11.89 10.57
CA GLU A 56 1.76 11.38 9.21
C GLU A 56 0.69 10.33 8.85
N TRP A 57 0.42 9.40 9.77
CA TRP A 57 -0.65 8.42 9.58
C TRP A 57 -2.02 9.09 9.48
N ARG A 58 -2.34 10.02 10.40
CA ARG A 58 -3.62 10.74 10.38
C ARG A 58 -3.80 11.56 9.12
N MET A 59 -2.75 12.27 8.68
CA MET A 59 -2.79 13.07 7.46
C MET A 59 -3.02 12.19 6.24
N MET A 60 -2.35 11.04 6.14
CA MET A 60 -2.53 10.07 5.07
C MET A 60 -3.97 9.55 5.01
N ILE A 61 -4.53 9.10 6.14
CA ILE A 61 -5.91 8.61 6.21
C ILE A 61 -6.90 9.71 5.84
N ASN A 62 -6.80 10.90 6.42
CA ASN A 62 -7.66 12.05 6.12
C ASN A 62 -7.57 12.48 4.64
N ASN A 63 -6.39 12.33 4.04
CA ASN A 63 -6.20 12.61 2.63
C ASN A 63 -6.95 11.58 1.78
N LEU A 64 -6.82 10.30 2.06
CA LEU A 64 -7.47 9.21 1.31
C LEU A 64 -9.00 9.24 1.39
N GLU A 65 -9.57 9.59 2.54
CA GLU A 65 -11.03 9.68 2.69
C GLU A 65 -11.67 10.77 1.80
N LYS A 66 -10.91 11.79 1.46
CA LYS A 66 -11.39 12.86 0.60
C LYS A 66 -11.26 12.45 -0.87
N LYS A 67 -12.39 12.22 -1.54
CA LYS A 67 -12.39 11.92 -2.98
C LYS A 67 -11.71 13.05 -3.77
N PRO A 68 -10.93 12.70 -4.82
CA PRO A 68 -10.40 13.68 -5.76
C PRO A 68 -11.52 14.40 -6.52
N ALA A 69 -11.22 15.55 -7.10
CA ALA A 69 -12.09 16.14 -8.10
C ALA A 69 -12.24 15.19 -9.31
N LYS A 70 -13.36 15.32 -10.04
CA LYS A 70 -13.66 14.43 -11.18
C LYS A 70 -12.80 14.77 -12.41
N SER A 71 -11.50 14.55 -12.30
CA SER A 71 -10.56 14.69 -13.42
C SER A 71 -9.38 13.72 -13.22
N ILE A 72 -8.81 13.18 -14.29
CA ILE A 72 -7.68 12.26 -14.24
C ILE A 72 -6.51 12.90 -13.48
N SER A 73 -6.18 14.15 -13.78
CA SER A 73 -5.09 14.87 -13.10
C SER A 73 -5.30 15.02 -11.59
N ALA A 74 -6.55 15.08 -11.12
CA ALA A 74 -6.84 15.12 -9.69
C ALA A 74 -6.57 13.75 -9.01
N TYR A 75 -6.85 12.64 -9.71
CA TYR A 75 -6.49 11.29 -9.21
C TYR A 75 -4.98 11.09 -9.20
N GLN A 76 -4.28 11.46 -10.27
CA GLN A 76 -2.82 11.43 -10.36
C GLN A 76 -2.18 12.21 -9.22
N LYS A 77 -2.56 13.48 -9.06
CA LYS A 77 -2.06 14.31 -7.96
C LYS A 77 -2.33 13.68 -6.59
N LYS A 78 -3.52 13.14 -6.39
CA LYS A 78 -3.94 12.53 -5.11
C LYS A 78 -3.08 11.32 -4.77
N VAL A 79 -2.77 10.48 -5.74
CA VAL A 79 -1.91 9.31 -5.55
C VAL A 79 -0.46 9.73 -5.35
N SER A 80 0.03 10.72 -6.09
CA SER A 80 1.36 11.29 -5.88
C SER A 80 1.52 11.91 -4.48
N ASP A 81 0.52 12.64 -3.98
CA ASP A 81 0.51 13.15 -2.60
C ASP A 81 0.53 12.00 -1.57
N LEU A 82 -0.17 10.89 -1.86
CA LEU A 82 -0.16 9.68 -1.04
C LEU A 82 1.24 9.05 -0.97
N LEU A 83 1.97 8.97 -2.09
CA LEU A 83 3.35 8.43 -2.11
C LEU A 83 4.26 9.19 -1.14
N ASN A 84 4.22 10.52 -1.18
CA ASN A 84 5.01 11.36 -0.28
C ASN A 84 4.68 11.09 1.20
N GLN A 85 3.40 10.86 1.51
CA GLN A 85 2.96 10.55 2.88
C GLN A 85 3.39 9.16 3.34
N ILE A 86 3.30 8.16 2.46
CA ILE A 86 3.72 6.77 2.76
C ILE A 86 5.22 6.70 3.02
N GLU A 87 6.02 7.50 2.32
CA GLU A 87 7.49 7.46 2.45
C GLU A 87 7.95 7.79 3.87
N SER A 88 7.31 8.72 4.54
CA SER A 88 7.65 9.14 5.91
C SER A 88 7.17 8.18 7.01
N LEU A 89 6.24 7.27 6.74
CA LEU A 89 5.64 6.40 7.75
C LEU A 89 6.64 5.53 8.55
N PRO A 90 7.65 4.88 7.92
CA PRO A 90 8.60 4.05 8.69
C PRO A 90 9.44 4.85 9.67
N GLU A 91 9.81 6.08 9.32
CA GLU A 91 10.70 6.93 10.10
C GLU A 91 9.97 7.59 11.27
N THR A 92 8.68 7.87 11.09
CA THR A 92 7.84 8.54 12.09
C THR A 92 7.01 7.57 12.93
N LEU A 93 7.16 6.25 12.69
CA LEU A 93 6.41 5.21 13.40
C LEU A 93 6.62 5.31 14.91
N PRO A 94 5.55 5.44 15.73
CA PRO A 94 5.68 5.57 17.18
C PRO A 94 6.43 4.37 17.80
N GLU A 95 7.25 4.62 18.80
CA GLU A 95 8.14 3.63 19.41
C GLU A 95 7.41 2.34 19.83
N GLY A 96 6.20 2.46 20.38
CA GLY A 96 5.37 1.31 20.77
C GLY A 96 4.95 0.40 19.60
N PHE A 97 5.09 0.85 18.35
CA PHE A 97 4.72 0.11 17.13
C PHE A 97 5.92 -0.24 16.25
N GLN A 98 7.13 0.09 16.66
CA GLN A 98 8.35 -0.22 15.91
C GLN A 98 8.66 -1.72 15.94
N ASN A 99 7.97 -2.48 15.08
CA ASN A 99 8.18 -3.92 14.93
C ASN A 99 8.13 -4.35 13.46
N GLN A 100 8.76 -5.48 13.18
CA GLN A 100 8.91 -6.00 11.81
C GLN A 100 7.57 -6.27 11.13
N ALA A 101 6.55 -6.66 11.89
CA ALA A 101 5.25 -6.99 11.32
C ALA A 101 4.54 -5.75 10.75
N ILE A 102 4.64 -4.60 11.41
CA ILE A 102 4.10 -3.31 10.93
C ILE A 102 4.95 -2.81 9.75
N LEU A 103 6.28 -2.82 9.89
CA LEU A 103 7.18 -2.36 8.82
C LEU A 103 6.99 -3.15 7.53
N SER A 104 6.79 -4.47 7.61
CA SER A 104 6.53 -5.31 6.44
C SER A 104 5.23 -4.94 5.73
N ARG A 105 4.19 -4.55 6.48
CA ARG A 105 2.91 -4.10 5.91
C ARG A 105 3.01 -2.70 5.30
N ILE A 106 3.76 -1.80 5.92
CA ILE A 106 4.05 -0.49 5.32
C ILE A 106 4.84 -0.68 4.03
N ASN A 107 5.81 -1.60 3.98
CA ASN A 107 6.57 -1.89 2.77
C ASN A 107 5.69 -2.47 1.64
N LEU A 108 4.65 -3.24 1.99
CA LEU A 108 3.68 -3.70 0.99
C LEU A 108 2.87 -2.53 0.40
N LEU A 109 2.41 -1.61 1.24
CA LEU A 109 1.78 -0.38 0.80
C LEU A 109 2.71 0.47 -0.10
N LYS A 110 4.01 0.57 0.27
CA LYS A 110 5.09 1.18 -0.54
C LYS A 110 5.35 0.46 -1.87
N THR A 111 4.81 -0.72 -2.08
CA THR A 111 4.88 -1.45 -3.36
C THR A 111 3.64 -1.19 -4.21
N HIS A 112 2.46 -1.23 -3.63
CA HIS A 112 1.21 -1.09 -4.38
C HIS A 112 0.91 0.36 -4.78
N ALA A 113 1.21 1.33 -3.92
CA ALA A 113 0.89 2.73 -4.20
C ALA A 113 1.71 3.31 -5.37
N PRO A 114 3.04 3.09 -5.51
CA PRO A 114 3.79 3.51 -6.70
C PRO A 114 3.34 2.82 -7.97
N THR A 115 2.87 1.57 -7.89
CA THR A 115 2.33 0.88 -9.06
C THR A 115 1.03 1.54 -9.53
N LEU A 116 0.14 1.93 -8.60
CA LEU A 116 -1.06 2.70 -8.95
C LEU A 116 -0.69 4.05 -9.59
N ASP A 117 0.27 4.76 -9.03
CA ASP A 117 0.75 6.04 -9.57
C ASP A 117 1.26 5.87 -11.01
N MET A 118 2.16 4.91 -11.22
CA MET A 118 2.70 4.59 -12.54
C MET A 118 1.60 4.27 -13.56
N LEU A 119 0.59 3.47 -13.17
CA LEU A 119 -0.50 3.08 -14.08
C LEU A 119 -1.39 4.28 -14.44
N LEU A 120 -1.61 5.20 -13.50
CA LEU A 120 -2.39 6.42 -13.73
C LEU A 120 -1.67 7.43 -14.63
N GLU A 121 -0.33 7.37 -14.74
CA GLU A 121 0.48 8.23 -15.61
C GLU A 121 0.56 7.73 -17.06
N LEU A 122 0.12 6.50 -17.33
CA LEU A 122 0.11 5.96 -18.70
C LEU A 122 -0.96 6.62 -19.57
N ASN A 123 -0.71 6.72 -20.86
CA ASN A 123 -1.68 7.21 -21.83
C ASN A 123 -1.73 6.27 -23.06
N PRO A 124 -2.82 5.51 -23.26
CA PRO A 124 -4.04 5.47 -22.44
C PRO A 124 -3.82 4.81 -21.07
N ILE A 125 -4.65 5.17 -20.08
CA ILE A 125 -4.64 4.52 -18.77
C ILE A 125 -5.21 3.09 -18.91
N PRO A 126 -4.45 2.05 -18.53
CA PRO A 126 -4.93 0.65 -18.58
C PRO A 126 -5.86 0.40 -17.37
N TYR A 127 -7.12 0.80 -17.50
CA TYR A 127 -8.06 0.84 -16.37
C TYR A 127 -8.31 -0.53 -15.73
N LYS A 128 -8.26 -1.62 -16.50
CA LYS A 128 -8.46 -2.98 -15.98
C LYS A 128 -7.36 -3.38 -15.00
N GLU A 129 -6.14 -2.96 -15.27
CA GLU A 129 -4.97 -3.17 -14.43
C GLU A 129 -4.93 -2.17 -13.27
N THR A 130 -5.39 -0.94 -13.50
CA THR A 130 -5.33 0.17 -12.54
C THR A 130 -6.34 0.01 -11.40
N LEU A 131 -7.60 -0.31 -11.73
CA LEU A 131 -8.69 -0.33 -10.75
C LEU A 131 -8.48 -1.28 -9.57
N PRO A 132 -7.90 -2.47 -9.72
CA PRO A 132 -7.64 -3.37 -8.59
C PRO A 132 -6.72 -2.80 -7.51
N TYR A 133 -5.81 -1.87 -7.86
CA TYR A 133 -4.87 -1.28 -6.91
C TYR A 133 -5.52 -0.39 -5.86
N PHE A 134 -6.67 0.24 -6.16
CA PHE A 134 -7.44 0.95 -5.14
C PHE A 134 -7.85 0.02 -3.99
N ASN A 135 -8.34 -1.17 -4.32
CA ASN A 135 -8.72 -2.18 -3.33
C ASN A 135 -7.49 -2.77 -2.61
N LEU A 136 -6.36 -2.97 -3.30
CA LEU A 136 -5.11 -3.44 -2.69
C LEU A 136 -4.61 -2.45 -1.65
N ILE A 137 -4.53 -1.16 -1.99
CA ILE A 137 -4.10 -0.10 -1.06
C ILE A 137 -5.05 -0.03 0.15
N GLN A 138 -6.37 -0.09 -0.06
CA GLN A 138 -7.33 -0.13 1.04
C GLN A 138 -7.13 -1.36 1.96
N LYS A 139 -6.80 -2.51 1.37
CA LYS A 139 -6.49 -3.75 2.11
C LYS A 139 -5.20 -3.61 2.91
N ASP A 140 -4.17 -3.00 2.35
CA ASP A 140 -2.89 -2.76 3.03
C ASP A 140 -3.08 -1.86 4.24
N ILE A 141 -3.81 -0.75 4.08
CA ILE A 141 -4.14 0.17 5.18
C ILE A 141 -4.87 -0.55 6.30
N ARG A 142 -5.87 -1.38 5.98
CA ARG A 142 -6.57 -2.20 6.98
C ARG A 142 -5.64 -3.21 7.65
N SER A 143 -4.73 -3.82 6.89
CA SER A 143 -3.76 -4.78 7.41
C SER A 143 -2.80 -4.12 8.41
N ILE A 144 -2.35 -2.89 8.13
CA ILE A 144 -1.54 -2.08 9.06
C ILE A 144 -2.36 -1.78 10.32
N ALA A 145 -3.59 -1.31 10.17
CA ALA A 145 -4.48 -0.98 11.28
C ALA A 145 -4.77 -2.19 12.19
N ASN A 146 -5.02 -3.35 11.60
CA ASN A 146 -5.22 -4.59 12.35
C ASN A 146 -3.95 -4.99 13.12
N GLN A 147 -2.76 -4.70 12.58
CA GLN A 147 -1.51 -4.97 13.28
C GLN A 147 -1.30 -4.03 14.47
N PHE A 148 -1.74 -2.77 14.39
CA PHE A 148 -1.75 -1.89 15.56
C PHE A 148 -2.63 -2.45 16.68
N GLN A 149 -3.83 -2.92 16.32
CA GLN A 149 -4.74 -3.55 17.28
C GLN A 149 -4.11 -4.79 17.93
N GLU A 150 -3.43 -5.62 17.13
CA GLU A 150 -2.74 -6.82 17.65
C GLU A 150 -1.62 -6.46 18.64
N VAL A 151 -0.83 -5.42 18.36
CA VAL A 151 0.25 -4.96 19.24
C VAL A 151 -0.31 -4.49 20.58
N ILE A 152 -1.37 -3.68 20.58
CA ILE A 152 -2.02 -3.19 21.80
C ILE A 152 -2.65 -4.35 22.57
N THR A 153 -3.35 -5.26 21.88
CA THR A 153 -3.96 -6.44 22.52
C THR A 153 -2.90 -7.30 23.20
N LYS A 154 -1.78 -7.58 22.54
CA LYS A 154 -0.69 -8.37 23.15
C LYS A 154 -0.06 -7.67 24.35
N LYS A 155 0.06 -6.34 24.32
CA LYS A 155 0.59 -5.57 25.44
C LYS A 155 -0.32 -5.63 26.68
N ASN A 156 -1.62 -5.75 26.46
CA ASN A 156 -2.64 -5.77 27.51
C ASN A 156 -2.91 -7.18 28.08
N ILE A 157 -2.30 -8.24 27.51
CA ILE A 157 -2.42 -9.59 28.07
C ILE A 157 -1.61 -9.66 29.37
N PRO A 158 -2.24 -10.00 30.53
CA PRO A 158 -1.51 -10.18 31.77
C PRO A 158 -0.50 -11.33 31.65
N ILE A 159 0.70 -11.12 32.17
CA ILE A 159 1.69 -12.20 32.28
C ILE A 159 1.19 -13.19 33.32
N GLU A 160 1.01 -14.46 32.93
CA GLU A 160 0.59 -15.51 33.86
C GLU A 160 1.68 -15.78 34.89
N SER A 161 1.24 -16.10 36.12
CA SER A 161 2.16 -16.42 37.21
C SER A 161 2.95 -17.71 36.87
N GLY A 162 4.25 -17.55 36.65
CA GLY A 162 5.16 -18.63 36.20
C GLY A 162 5.84 -18.34 34.86
N GLU A 163 5.25 -17.55 33.98
CA GLU A 163 5.85 -17.17 32.70
C GLU A 163 7.09 -16.27 32.89
N GLU A 164 7.07 -15.41 33.91
CA GLU A 164 8.21 -14.59 34.34
C GLU A 164 9.42 -15.46 34.70
N GLN A 165 9.20 -16.56 35.44
CA GLN A 165 10.26 -17.49 35.82
C GLN A 165 10.85 -18.24 34.63
N VAL A 166 10.02 -18.60 33.64
CA VAL A 166 10.48 -19.25 32.40
C VAL A 166 11.30 -18.26 31.57
N ARG A 167 10.86 -17.01 31.43
CA ARG A 167 11.60 -15.97 30.71
C ARG A 167 12.98 -15.70 31.33
N ILE A 168 13.05 -15.60 32.67
CA ILE A 168 14.32 -15.44 33.38
C ILE A 168 15.21 -16.65 33.18
N SER A 169 14.69 -17.87 33.23
CA SER A 169 15.48 -19.10 33.02
C SER A 169 16.01 -19.23 31.59
N VAL A 170 15.21 -18.88 30.59
CA VAL A 170 15.63 -18.89 29.17
C VAL A 170 16.69 -17.81 28.89
N ASP A 171 16.61 -16.66 29.54
CA ASP A 171 17.59 -15.57 29.38
C ASP A 171 18.95 -15.91 30.03
N THR A 172 18.94 -16.67 31.13
CA THR A 172 20.18 -17.18 31.78
C THR A 172 20.85 -18.26 30.98
N VAL A 173 20.12 -19.12 30.25
CA VAL A 173 20.66 -20.12 29.35
C VAL A 173 21.28 -19.50 28.07
N ARG A 174 20.77 -18.36 27.61
CA ARG A 174 21.37 -17.63 26.49
C ARG A 174 22.64 -16.89 26.82
N ARG A 175 22.89 -16.58 28.07
CA ARG A 175 24.20 -16.15 28.57
C ARG A 175 25.09 -17.37 28.77
N ALA A 176 25.53 -18.00 27.70
CA ALA A 176 26.70 -18.87 27.75
C ALA A 176 27.85 -18.02 28.32
N GLN A 177 28.23 -18.27 29.57
CA GLN A 177 29.38 -17.63 30.18
C GLN A 177 30.62 -18.12 29.43
N ILE A 178 31.20 -17.26 28.61
CA ILE A 178 32.51 -17.44 27.98
C ILE A 178 33.61 -17.22 29.04
N ASN A 179 33.45 -17.73 30.24
CA ASN A 179 34.45 -17.60 31.30
C ASN A 179 34.64 -18.93 31.97
N ALA A 180 35.40 -19.83 31.34
CA ALA A 180 36.22 -20.83 31.96
C ALA A 180 36.98 -21.65 30.90
N ILE A 181 38.02 -21.07 30.33
CA ILE A 181 39.13 -21.85 29.85
C ILE A 181 40.14 -21.83 31.01
N PRO A 182 40.38 -22.93 31.73
CA PRO A 182 41.50 -23.00 32.66
C PRO A 182 42.77 -23.00 31.82
N THR A 183 43.63 -22.03 32.03
CA THR A 183 45.03 -22.11 31.58
C THR A 183 45.76 -23.01 32.50
N GLU A 184 46.20 -24.21 32.00
CA GLU A 184 47.30 -24.96 32.52
C GLU A 184 48.64 -24.40 32.04
#